data_49b8ba7c38d8cef06254b839add06ba0
#
_entry.id   49b8ba7c38d8cef06254b839add06ba0
#
_cell.length_a   1.000
_cell.length_b   1.000
_cell.length_c   1.000
_cell.angle_alpha   90.00
_cell.angle_beta   90.00
_cell.angle_gamma   90.00
#
_symmetry.space_group_name_H-M   'P 1'
#
loop_
_entity.id
_entity.type
_entity.pdbx_description
1 polymer ?
#
loop_
_entity_poly.entity_id
_entity_poly.type
_entity_poly.pdbx_seq_one_letter_code
_entity_poly.pdbx_strand_id
1 'polypeptide(L)'
;MRFPLLALVTTATLACGGATGTTTGDIAPTPTVNTTRVVTTGGSTVTAGTMAVDLDVRLLVTGTPDQAWAVLPTVYQQLGIPAEVNDPRGKTMGVANWRVRRLIGKTRATQYVDCGSSGTLQNAETYQLTLSILSSVRPNPKGGAIVSTTISGTGRNPITSSNADVRCVSTGDLELKIRELVETAIHAK
;
A
#
# COMPACT_ATOMS: atom_id res chain seq x y z
N MET A 1 25.85 -45.88 -51.73
CA MET A 1 27.35 -45.89 -51.70
C MET A 1 27.79 -44.82 -50.71
N ARG A 2 28.61 -45.25 -49.73
CA ARG A 2 29.56 -44.49 -48.90
C ARG A 2 29.02 -43.59 -47.78
N PHE A 3 29.07 -44.16 -46.56
CA PHE A 3 29.45 -43.54 -45.30
C PHE A 3 30.88 -42.96 -45.35
N PRO A 4 31.30 -41.98 -44.56
CA PRO A 4 31.71 -42.23 -43.18
C PRO A 4 31.51 -41.10 -42.17
N LEU A 5 31.48 -41.49 -40.93
CA LEU A 5 32.37 -41.27 -39.77
C LEU A 5 32.11 -39.99 -38.96
N LEU A 6 31.62 -40.23 -37.77
CA LEU A 6 32.19 -40.06 -36.42
C LEU A 6 32.91 -38.74 -36.12
N ALA A 7 32.36 -38.00 -35.14
CA ALA A 7 33.15 -37.42 -34.06
C ALA A 7 32.29 -37.26 -32.78
N LEU A 8 32.63 -38.07 -31.79
CA LEU A 8 32.20 -37.98 -30.39
C LEU A 8 32.97 -36.81 -29.76
N VAL A 9 32.26 -35.89 -29.13
CA VAL A 9 32.87 -34.95 -28.16
C VAL A 9 32.04 -35.02 -26.86
N THR A 10 32.61 -35.72 -25.91
CA THR A 10 32.21 -35.74 -24.50
C THR A 10 32.72 -34.49 -23.81
N THR A 11 31.86 -33.67 -23.28
CA THR A 11 32.25 -32.67 -22.31
C THR A 11 31.40 -32.79 -21.00
N ALA A 12 32.15 -32.83 -19.94
CA ALA A 12 31.76 -33.13 -18.57
C ALA A 12 30.73 -32.16 -17.98
N THR A 13 29.73 -32.71 -17.32
CA THR A 13 28.76 -32.04 -16.46
C THR A 13 29.39 -31.71 -15.14
N LEU A 14 29.48 -30.42 -14.78
CA LEU A 14 29.60 -30.01 -13.40
C LEU A 14 28.19 -29.82 -12.84
N ALA A 15 27.79 -30.71 -11.99
CA ALA A 15 26.59 -30.62 -11.18
C ALA A 15 26.85 -29.65 -10.02
N CYS A 16 26.28 -28.43 -10.11
CA CYS A 16 26.04 -27.63 -8.92
C CYS A 16 24.64 -27.95 -8.41
N GLY A 17 24.58 -28.64 -7.29
CA GLY A 17 23.37 -28.95 -6.55
C GLY A 17 22.72 -27.65 -6.03
N GLY A 18 21.60 -27.26 -6.63
CA GLY A 18 20.70 -26.25 -6.11
C GLY A 18 19.59 -26.96 -5.31
N ALA A 19 19.55 -26.74 -4.02
CA ALA A 19 18.50 -27.22 -3.13
C ALA A 19 17.15 -26.65 -3.57
N THR A 20 16.26 -27.52 -4.03
CA THR A 20 14.85 -27.25 -4.22
C THR A 20 14.16 -27.21 -2.86
N GLY A 21 14.12 -26.03 -2.25
CA GLY A 21 13.26 -25.76 -1.11
C GLY A 21 11.89 -25.30 -1.60
N THR A 22 10.98 -26.24 -1.82
CA THR A 22 9.54 -25.93 -1.96
C THR A 22 9.00 -25.64 -0.59
N THR A 23 8.96 -24.36 -0.21
CA THR A 23 8.13 -23.90 0.90
C THR A 23 7.06 -22.99 0.34
N THR A 24 5.92 -23.59 0.03
CA THR A 24 4.64 -22.88 -0.14
C THR A 24 4.22 -22.44 1.27
N GLY A 25 4.80 -21.35 1.73
CA GLY A 25 4.34 -20.62 2.91
C GLY A 25 3.86 -19.27 2.41
N ASP A 26 2.58 -19.00 2.61
CA ASP A 26 2.03 -17.65 2.55
C ASP A 26 2.81 -16.79 3.57
N ILE A 27 3.89 -16.18 3.10
CA ILE A 27 4.63 -15.20 3.90
C ILE A 27 3.87 -13.90 3.75
N ALA A 28 3.06 -13.59 4.75
CA ALA A 28 2.58 -12.22 4.94
C ALA A 28 3.81 -11.29 4.90
N PRO A 29 3.78 -10.18 4.13
CA PRO A 29 4.92 -9.28 4.07
C PRO A 29 5.18 -8.73 5.46
N THR A 30 6.35 -9.11 6.00
CA THR A 30 6.83 -8.59 7.27
C THR A 30 7.08 -7.10 7.09
N PRO A 31 6.49 -6.22 7.92
CA PRO A 31 6.74 -4.79 7.80
C PRO A 31 8.22 -4.50 8.04
N THR A 32 8.90 -3.97 7.03
CA THR A 32 10.31 -3.58 7.16
C THR A 32 10.35 -2.22 7.86
N VAL A 33 10.67 -2.23 9.13
CA VAL A 33 10.88 -1.00 9.92
C VAL A 33 12.28 -0.45 9.60
N ASN A 34 12.37 0.60 8.80
CA ASN A 34 13.62 1.33 8.61
C ASN A 34 13.74 2.40 9.70
N THR A 35 14.52 2.12 10.74
CA THR A 35 14.90 3.12 11.75
C THR A 35 16.14 3.87 11.27
N THR A 36 15.99 5.12 10.88
CA THR A 36 17.14 6.00 10.60
C THR A 36 17.50 6.75 11.89
N ARG A 37 18.65 6.45 12.44
CA ARG A 37 19.21 7.15 13.62
C ARG A 37 19.94 8.40 13.14
N VAL A 38 19.40 9.58 13.40
CA VAL A 38 20.10 10.84 13.17
C VAL A 38 20.82 11.24 14.47
N VAL A 39 22.15 11.24 14.44
CA VAL A 39 22.98 11.74 15.55
C VAL A 39 23.25 13.22 15.29
N THR A 40 22.66 14.11 16.07
CA THR A 40 23.01 15.54 16.07
C THR A 40 24.10 15.80 17.11
N THR A 41 25.14 16.49 16.69
CA THR A 41 26.28 16.91 17.54
C THR A 41 25.76 17.92 18.57
N GLY A 42 25.59 17.48 19.80
CA GLY A 42 25.07 18.36 20.89
C GLY A 42 24.39 17.61 22.04
N GLY A 43 24.53 16.30 22.11
CA GLY A 43 24.13 15.50 23.28
C GLY A 43 22.66 15.16 23.45
N SER A 44 21.77 15.55 22.54
CA SER A 44 20.38 15.11 22.54
C SER A 44 20.11 14.15 21.38
N THR A 45 19.82 12.90 21.71
CA THR A 45 19.46 11.88 20.72
C THR A 45 17.98 12.04 20.40
N VAL A 46 17.64 12.65 19.26
CA VAL A 46 16.27 12.63 18.73
C VAL A 46 16.14 11.39 17.87
N THR A 47 15.41 10.40 18.35
CA THR A 47 15.05 9.22 17.57
C THR A 47 13.87 9.61 16.67
N ALA A 48 14.15 10.04 15.44
CA ALA A 48 13.12 10.20 14.42
C ALA A 48 12.88 8.81 13.77
N GLY A 49 11.93 8.07 14.29
CA GLY A 49 11.44 6.84 13.66
C GLY A 49 10.58 7.22 12.47
N THR A 50 11.11 7.18 11.25
CA THR A 50 10.29 7.20 10.04
C THR A 50 9.90 5.77 9.72
N MET A 51 8.68 5.36 10.12
CA MET A 51 8.08 4.13 9.64
C MET A 51 7.58 4.39 8.22
N ALA A 52 8.37 3.97 7.23
CA ALA A 52 7.94 3.93 5.84
C ALA A 52 7.38 2.54 5.52
N VAL A 53 6.18 2.27 5.96
CA VAL A 53 5.45 1.05 5.57
C VAL A 53 4.37 1.47 4.57
N ASP A 54 4.60 1.22 3.29
CA ASP A 54 3.51 1.15 2.33
C ASP A 54 2.77 -0.17 2.63
N LEU A 55 1.73 -0.08 3.47
CA LEU A 55 0.87 -1.22 3.75
C LEU A 55 -0.04 -1.43 2.54
N ASP A 56 0.37 -2.35 1.66
CA ASP A 56 -0.53 -2.95 0.69
C ASP A 56 -1.40 -3.96 1.44
N VAL A 57 -2.50 -3.48 2.02
CA VAL A 57 -3.42 -4.33 2.78
C VAL A 57 -4.34 -5.04 1.79
N ARG A 58 -4.06 -6.32 1.57
CA ARG A 58 -4.89 -7.20 0.75
C ARG A 58 -6.03 -7.74 1.58
N LEU A 59 -7.25 -7.34 1.22
CA LEU A 59 -8.44 -7.71 1.98
C LEU A 59 -9.39 -8.54 1.11
N LEU A 60 -9.74 -9.71 1.61
CA LEU A 60 -10.70 -10.60 0.97
C LEU A 60 -12.13 -10.11 1.20
N VAL A 61 -12.94 -10.15 0.12
CA VAL A 61 -14.37 -9.96 0.13
C VAL A 61 -15.05 -11.16 -0.52
N THR A 62 -16.28 -11.50 -0.07
CA THR A 62 -16.98 -12.72 -0.49
C THR A 62 -17.58 -12.62 -1.89
N GLY A 63 -17.79 -11.41 -2.41
CA GLY A 63 -18.35 -11.19 -3.74
C GLY A 63 -17.36 -11.41 -4.88
N THR A 64 -17.90 -11.47 -6.09
CA THR A 64 -17.07 -11.52 -7.31
C THR A 64 -16.29 -10.23 -7.51
N PRO A 65 -15.19 -10.23 -8.30
CA PRO A 65 -14.45 -8.99 -8.62
C PRO A 65 -15.32 -7.92 -9.28
N ASP A 66 -16.32 -8.33 -10.07
CA ASP A 66 -17.23 -7.39 -10.73
C ASP A 66 -18.21 -6.76 -9.73
N GLN A 67 -18.71 -7.54 -8.77
CA GLN A 67 -19.55 -7.02 -7.69
C GLN A 67 -18.78 -6.03 -6.79
N ALA A 68 -17.56 -6.40 -6.38
CA ALA A 68 -16.70 -5.53 -5.59
C ALA A 68 -16.36 -4.22 -6.33
N TRP A 69 -16.04 -4.32 -7.62
CA TRP A 69 -15.80 -3.16 -8.48
C TRP A 69 -17.01 -2.26 -8.60
N ALA A 70 -18.20 -2.84 -8.83
CA ALA A 70 -19.44 -2.09 -9.03
C ALA A 70 -19.88 -1.27 -7.80
N VAL A 71 -19.48 -1.65 -6.59
CA VAL A 71 -19.83 -0.93 -5.36
C VAL A 71 -18.75 0.06 -4.91
N LEU A 72 -17.53 -0.08 -5.42
CA LEU A 72 -16.39 0.73 -5.00
C LEU A 72 -16.60 2.26 -5.16
N PRO A 73 -17.23 2.78 -6.24
CA PRO A 73 -17.53 4.21 -6.36
C PRO A 73 -18.42 4.73 -5.22
N THR A 74 -19.42 3.96 -4.83
CA THR A 74 -20.31 4.32 -3.72
C THR A 74 -19.58 4.36 -2.39
N VAL A 75 -18.64 3.42 -2.18
CA VAL A 75 -17.79 3.38 -0.98
C VAL A 75 -16.90 4.63 -0.90
N TYR A 76 -16.25 5.00 -2.00
CA TYR A 76 -15.43 6.22 -2.07
C TYR A 76 -16.25 7.48 -1.79
N GLN A 77 -17.46 7.56 -2.35
CA GLN A 77 -18.40 8.65 -2.09
C GLN A 77 -18.81 8.74 -0.61
N GLN A 78 -19.12 7.59 0.02
CA GLN A 78 -19.46 7.54 1.46
C GLN A 78 -18.32 8.01 2.35
N LEU A 79 -17.09 7.67 1.98
CA LEU A 79 -15.88 8.10 2.69
C LEU A 79 -15.49 9.55 2.40
N GLY A 80 -16.12 10.21 1.42
CA GLY A 80 -15.78 11.56 0.98
C GLY A 80 -14.40 11.63 0.32
N ILE A 81 -13.96 10.53 -0.31
CA ILE A 81 -12.70 10.44 -1.04
C ILE A 81 -13.01 10.64 -2.53
N PRO A 82 -12.33 11.58 -3.23
CA PRO A 82 -12.49 11.71 -4.67
C PRO A 82 -12.08 10.43 -5.41
N ALA A 83 -12.74 10.14 -6.53
CA ALA A 83 -12.43 9.02 -7.41
C ALA A 83 -11.98 9.55 -8.79
N GLU A 84 -10.90 10.33 -8.81
CA GLU A 84 -10.35 10.96 -10.02
C GLU A 84 -9.63 9.94 -10.92
N VAL A 85 -9.02 8.93 -10.31
CA VAL A 85 -8.45 7.77 -11.02
C VAL A 85 -9.54 6.73 -11.14
N ASN A 86 -9.90 6.37 -12.38
CA ASN A 86 -10.89 5.34 -12.66
C ASN A 86 -10.44 4.53 -13.88
N ASP A 87 -9.87 3.36 -13.64
CA ASP A 87 -9.48 2.39 -14.66
C ASP A 87 -10.35 1.14 -14.58
N PRO A 88 -11.42 1.04 -15.40
CA PRO A 88 -12.30 -0.13 -15.40
C PRO A 88 -11.62 -1.42 -15.87
N ARG A 89 -10.58 -1.32 -16.73
CA ARG A 89 -9.86 -2.51 -17.23
C ARG A 89 -8.98 -3.11 -16.15
N GLY A 90 -8.20 -2.28 -15.48
CA GLY A 90 -7.37 -2.69 -14.35
C GLY A 90 -8.15 -2.79 -13.04
N LYS A 91 -9.47 -2.44 -13.03
CA LYS A 91 -10.30 -2.35 -11.83
C LYS A 91 -9.58 -1.59 -10.70
N THR A 92 -9.03 -0.42 -11.07
CA THR A 92 -8.31 0.46 -10.15
C THR A 92 -9.04 1.80 -10.04
N MET A 93 -9.30 2.23 -8.82
CA MET A 93 -10.01 3.47 -8.52
C MET A 93 -9.33 4.20 -7.36
N GLY A 94 -9.43 5.54 -7.39
CA GLY A 94 -8.93 6.35 -6.28
C GLY A 94 -8.61 7.77 -6.64
N VAL A 95 -7.69 8.35 -5.91
CA VAL A 95 -7.20 9.71 -6.11
C VAL A 95 -5.69 9.76 -5.95
N ALA A 96 -5.04 10.57 -6.78
CA ALA A 96 -3.62 10.86 -6.68
C ALA A 96 -3.41 12.35 -6.32
N ASN A 97 -2.40 12.60 -5.48
CA ASN A 97 -2.01 13.98 -5.09
C ASN A 97 -3.15 14.81 -4.47
N TRP A 98 -4.08 14.17 -3.80
CA TRP A 98 -5.19 14.82 -3.13
C TRP A 98 -4.72 15.63 -1.92
N ARG A 99 -5.03 16.92 -1.94
CA ARG A 99 -4.66 17.82 -0.85
C ARG A 99 -5.75 17.85 0.21
N VAL A 100 -5.39 17.47 1.42
CA VAL A 100 -6.29 17.46 2.57
C VAL A 100 -5.63 18.14 3.77
N ARG A 101 -6.45 18.61 4.69
CA ARG A 101 -6.00 19.17 5.96
C ARG A 101 -6.92 18.69 7.07
N ARG A 102 -6.33 18.03 8.07
CA ARG A 102 -7.01 17.55 9.28
C ARG A 102 -8.01 16.43 9.07
N LEU A 103 -8.79 16.43 7.98
CA LEU A 103 -9.87 15.47 7.74
C LEU A 103 -9.69 14.78 6.40
N ILE A 104 -9.98 13.47 6.38
CA ILE A 104 -10.23 12.66 5.20
C ILE A 104 -11.73 12.33 5.25
N GLY A 105 -12.50 12.93 4.36
CA GLY A 105 -13.95 12.93 4.45
C GLY A 105 -14.43 13.58 5.76
N LYS A 106 -15.07 12.79 6.63
CA LYS A 106 -15.56 13.24 7.97
C LYS A 106 -14.67 12.79 9.12
N THR A 107 -13.60 12.06 8.84
CA THR A 107 -12.74 11.43 9.84
C THR A 107 -11.41 12.17 9.95
N ARG A 108 -10.84 12.23 11.16
CA ARG A 108 -9.53 12.85 11.37
C ARG A 108 -8.46 12.11 10.57
N ALA A 109 -7.58 12.85 9.90
CA ALA A 109 -6.50 12.28 9.10
C ALA A 109 -5.56 11.40 9.95
N THR A 110 -5.36 11.74 11.22
CA THR A 110 -4.55 10.96 12.18
C THR A 110 -5.06 9.55 12.41
N GLN A 111 -6.34 9.26 12.13
CA GLN A 111 -6.86 7.91 12.20
C GLN A 111 -6.39 7.05 11.04
N TYR A 112 -6.15 7.64 9.87
CA TYR A 112 -5.86 6.91 8.64
C TYR A 112 -4.40 6.99 8.21
N VAL A 113 -3.68 8.05 8.63
CA VAL A 113 -2.28 8.24 8.27
C VAL A 113 -1.46 8.76 9.46
N ASP A 114 -0.25 8.24 9.56
CA ASP A 114 0.77 8.74 10.49
C ASP A 114 1.86 9.46 9.68
N CYS A 115 2.07 10.73 10.00
CA CYS A 115 3.10 11.59 9.41
C CYS A 115 4.18 11.97 10.44
N GLY A 116 4.27 11.21 11.54
CA GLY A 116 5.12 11.55 12.69
C GLY A 116 4.57 12.72 13.50
N SER A 117 5.37 13.21 14.41
CA SER A 117 4.97 14.29 15.33
C SER A 117 6.01 15.41 15.38
N SER A 118 5.55 16.62 15.65
CA SER A 118 6.38 17.80 15.94
C SER A 118 6.05 18.25 17.36
N GLY A 119 6.94 17.93 18.31
CA GLY A 119 6.66 18.10 19.73
C GLY A 119 5.53 17.17 20.20
N THR A 120 4.48 17.76 20.79
CA THR A 120 3.32 17.01 21.28
C THR A 120 2.20 16.85 20.26
N LEU A 121 2.30 17.48 19.09
CA LEU A 121 1.27 17.49 18.07
C LEU A 121 1.60 16.51 16.94
N GLN A 122 0.60 15.76 16.50
CA GLN A 122 0.71 14.90 15.32
C GLN A 122 0.72 15.75 14.06
N ASN A 123 1.68 15.49 13.15
CA ASN A 123 1.83 16.26 11.92
C ASN A 123 0.61 16.11 11.00
N ALA A 124 -0.05 14.95 10.99
CA ALA A 124 -1.27 14.74 10.21
C ALA A 124 -2.44 15.65 10.64
N GLU A 125 -2.38 16.24 11.85
CA GLU A 125 -3.40 17.16 12.33
C GLU A 125 -3.12 18.63 11.98
N THR A 126 -1.83 18.99 11.85
CA THR A 126 -1.39 20.36 11.69
C THR A 126 -0.87 20.70 10.29
N TYR A 127 -0.38 19.69 9.55
CA TYR A 127 0.23 19.87 8.24
C TYR A 127 -0.80 19.86 7.12
N GLN A 128 -0.42 20.44 5.98
CA GLN A 128 -1.08 20.22 4.70
C GLN A 128 -0.62 18.87 4.17
N LEU A 129 -1.54 17.94 4.00
CA LEU A 129 -1.25 16.61 3.47
C LEU A 129 -1.50 16.57 1.96
N THR A 130 -0.66 15.82 1.27
CA THR A 130 -0.86 15.42 -0.13
C THR A 130 -0.86 13.90 -0.14
N LEU A 131 -2.03 13.31 -0.39
CA LEU A 131 -2.25 11.86 -0.30
C LEU A 131 -2.58 11.26 -1.66
N SER A 132 -2.16 10.02 -1.86
CA SER A 132 -2.61 9.15 -2.94
C SER A 132 -3.26 7.93 -2.31
N ILE A 133 -4.52 7.66 -2.68
CA ILE A 133 -5.33 6.55 -2.17
C ILE A 133 -5.85 5.80 -3.38
N LEU A 134 -5.35 4.58 -3.58
CA LEU A 134 -5.69 3.76 -4.74
C LEU A 134 -6.18 2.39 -4.28
N SER A 135 -7.35 1.98 -4.71
CA SER A 135 -7.89 0.63 -4.51
C SER A 135 -7.92 -0.13 -5.82
N SER A 136 -7.48 -1.37 -5.80
CA SER A 136 -7.58 -2.29 -6.92
C SER A 136 -8.36 -3.55 -6.53
N VAL A 137 -9.12 -4.09 -7.49
CA VAL A 137 -9.92 -5.29 -7.28
C VAL A 137 -9.41 -6.41 -8.18
N ARG A 138 -9.09 -7.55 -7.59
CA ARG A 138 -8.56 -8.72 -8.31
C ARG A 138 -9.32 -9.99 -7.92
N PRO A 139 -9.38 -10.99 -8.80
CA PRO A 139 -9.94 -12.29 -8.44
C PRO A 139 -9.08 -12.98 -7.38
N ASN A 140 -9.72 -13.63 -6.42
CA ASN A 140 -9.05 -14.55 -5.51
C ASN A 140 -9.10 -15.97 -6.09
N PRO A 141 -7.97 -16.67 -6.24
CA PRO A 141 -7.94 -18.04 -6.75
C PRO A 141 -8.79 -19.04 -5.94
N LYS A 142 -9.02 -18.74 -4.66
CA LYS A 142 -9.85 -19.58 -3.76
C LYS A 142 -11.32 -19.17 -3.73
N GLY A 143 -11.76 -18.27 -4.62
CA GLY A 143 -13.10 -17.68 -4.65
C GLY A 143 -13.17 -16.31 -4.01
N GLY A 144 -14.16 -15.50 -4.43
CA GLY A 144 -14.30 -14.11 -3.99
C GLY A 144 -13.38 -13.13 -4.72
N ALA A 145 -13.20 -11.95 -4.15
CA ALA A 145 -12.32 -10.93 -4.67
C ALA A 145 -11.31 -10.46 -3.60
N ILE A 146 -10.19 -9.92 -4.07
CA ILE A 146 -9.19 -9.24 -3.25
C ILE A 146 -9.34 -7.74 -3.55
N VAL A 147 -9.66 -6.96 -2.52
CA VAL A 147 -9.65 -5.50 -2.58
C VAL A 147 -8.36 -5.02 -1.92
N SER A 148 -7.43 -4.53 -2.71
CA SER A 148 -6.14 -4.03 -2.24
C SER A 148 -6.16 -2.51 -2.29
N THR A 149 -5.94 -1.86 -1.16
CA THR A 149 -5.86 -0.40 -1.07
C THR A 149 -4.48 0.01 -0.64
N THR A 150 -3.90 0.96 -1.36
CA THR A 150 -2.59 1.54 -1.05
C THR A 150 -2.78 3.01 -0.72
N ILE A 151 -2.21 3.44 0.40
CA ILE A 151 -2.21 4.83 0.84
C ILE A 151 -0.77 5.29 0.98
N SER A 152 -0.43 6.36 0.30
CA SER A 152 0.88 7.01 0.40
C SER A 152 0.71 8.52 0.38
N GLY A 153 1.67 9.23 0.94
CA GLY A 153 1.60 10.68 0.89
C GLY A 153 2.71 11.39 1.64
N THR A 154 2.59 12.71 1.61
CA THR A 154 3.50 13.62 2.30
C THR A 154 2.72 14.69 3.07
N GLY A 155 3.31 15.20 4.12
CA GLY A 155 2.81 16.33 4.89
C GLY A 155 3.81 17.48 4.86
N ARG A 156 3.32 18.70 4.65
CA ARG A 156 4.12 19.93 4.68
C ARG A 156 3.61 20.86 5.77
N ASN A 157 4.52 21.37 6.60
CA ASN A 157 4.16 22.38 7.58
C ASN A 157 3.83 23.71 6.87
N PRO A 158 2.59 24.23 7.00
CA PRO A 158 2.19 25.46 6.30
C PRO A 158 2.80 26.74 6.91
N ILE A 159 3.41 26.66 8.11
CA ILE A 159 3.85 27.83 8.87
C ILE A 159 5.36 28.04 8.72
N THR A 160 6.13 26.96 8.57
CA THR A 160 7.59 27.07 8.47
C THR A 160 8.02 27.23 7.02
N SER A 161 9.02 28.07 6.79
CA SER A 161 9.68 28.22 5.48
C SER A 161 10.55 27.01 5.11
N SER A 162 10.63 26.01 5.98
CA SER A 162 11.28 24.74 5.68
C SER A 162 10.49 23.98 4.60
N ASN A 163 11.13 23.76 3.46
CA ASN A 163 10.55 22.99 2.35
C ASN A 163 10.63 21.47 2.54
N ALA A 164 10.94 21.01 3.74
CA ALA A 164 11.04 19.59 4.03
C ALA A 164 9.65 18.98 4.18
N ASP A 165 9.27 18.12 3.21
CA ASP A 165 8.08 17.29 3.32
C ASP A 165 8.39 16.10 4.23
N VAL A 166 7.45 15.77 5.13
CA VAL A 166 7.49 14.54 5.91
C VAL A 166 6.69 13.46 5.19
N ARG A 167 7.18 12.25 5.21
CA ARG A 167 6.43 11.11 4.65
C ARG A 167 5.29 10.73 5.59
N CYS A 168 4.12 10.47 5.02
CA CYS A 168 2.98 9.91 5.72
C CYS A 168 2.81 8.44 5.32
N VAL A 169 2.50 7.59 6.30
CA VAL A 169 2.25 6.17 6.12
C VAL A 169 0.83 5.84 6.55
N SER A 170 0.26 4.79 5.98
CA SER A 170 -1.07 4.32 6.39
C SER A 170 -1.01 3.70 7.79
N THR A 171 -2.10 3.88 8.55
CA THR A 171 -2.36 3.13 9.80
C THR A 171 -3.00 1.77 9.55
N GLY A 172 -3.56 1.54 8.34
CA GLY A 172 -4.35 0.38 7.98
C GLY A 172 -5.87 0.54 8.19
N ASP A 173 -6.30 1.53 8.95
CA ASP A 173 -7.73 1.69 9.32
C ASP A 173 -8.62 2.06 8.12
N LEU A 174 -8.10 2.85 7.16
CA LEU A 174 -8.88 3.20 5.99
C LEU A 174 -9.05 2.00 5.05
N GLU A 175 -8.03 1.19 4.90
CA GLU A 175 -8.07 -0.05 4.12
C GLU A 175 -9.09 -1.03 4.69
N LEU A 176 -9.10 -1.20 6.01
CA LEU A 176 -10.09 -2.01 6.72
C LEU A 176 -11.50 -1.44 6.52
N LYS A 177 -11.65 -0.13 6.60
CA LYS A 177 -12.94 0.53 6.41
C LYS A 177 -13.47 0.40 4.99
N ILE A 178 -12.61 0.55 3.98
CA ILE A 178 -12.98 0.34 2.57
C ILE A 178 -13.47 -1.09 2.38
N ARG A 179 -12.73 -2.09 2.87
CA ARG A 179 -13.15 -3.50 2.80
C ARG A 179 -14.51 -3.74 3.45
N GLU A 180 -14.70 -3.28 4.67
CA GLU A 180 -15.96 -3.43 5.42
C GLU A 180 -17.15 -2.85 4.64
N LEU A 181 -16.98 -1.66 4.07
CA LEU A 181 -18.02 -1.02 3.28
C LEU A 181 -18.29 -1.73 1.95
N VAL A 182 -17.24 -2.24 1.29
CA VAL A 182 -17.41 -3.06 0.07
C VAL A 182 -18.18 -4.33 0.40
N GLU A 183 -17.80 -5.05 1.45
CA GLU A 183 -18.49 -6.27 1.90
C GLU A 183 -19.97 -5.99 2.22
N THR A 184 -20.23 -4.94 2.99
CA THR A 184 -21.60 -4.52 3.33
C THR A 184 -22.41 -4.17 2.08
N ALA A 185 -21.83 -3.43 1.13
CA ALA A 185 -22.51 -3.00 -0.09
C ALA A 185 -22.79 -4.15 -1.06
N ILE A 186 -21.96 -5.19 -1.08
CA ILE A 186 -22.20 -6.41 -1.86
C ILE A 186 -23.43 -7.15 -1.32
N HIS A 187 -23.58 -7.23 0.00
CA HIS A 187 -24.68 -7.96 0.63
C HIS A 187 -26.00 -7.16 0.72
N ALA A 188 -25.96 -5.84 0.50
CA ALA A 188 -27.13 -4.98 0.52
C ALA A 188 -27.96 -5.00 -0.78
N LYS A 189 -27.47 -5.67 -1.82
CA LYS A 189 -28.16 -5.87 -3.12
C LYS A 189 -28.84 -7.23 -3.19
#